data_b2871032719d3dd0911bcfeb929e77f3
#
_entry.id   b2871032719d3dd0911bcfeb929e77f3
#
_cell.length_a   1.000
_cell.length_b   1.000
_cell.length_c   1.000
_cell.angle_alpha   90.00
_cell.angle_beta   90.00
_cell.angle_gamma   90.00
#
_symmetry.space_group_name_H-M   'P 1'
#
loop_
_entity.id
_entity.type
_entity.pdbx_description
1 polymer ?
#
loop_
_entity_poly.entity_id
_entity_poly.type
_entity_poly.pdbx_seq_one_letter_code
_entity_poly.pdbx_strand_id
1 'polypeptide(L)'
;MPRTVLEEARQHPAIRDKIANLNADIVHNVQAAATTNPVLVVGMAGNPWVRRVRKALAGASIAYQYLEYGSYFSEWRKRNALKMWTGWPTFPMVFVKGTLVGGAEEAEALIASGELKRTLGE
;
A
#
# COMPACT_ATOMS: atom_id res chain seq x y z
N MET A 1 15.82 -12.31 -3.39
CA MET A 1 15.03 -13.37 -4.09
C MET A 1 13.59 -12.93 -4.23
N PRO A 2 13.00 -13.07 -5.41
CA PRO A 2 11.57 -12.80 -5.54
C PRO A 2 10.77 -13.82 -4.73
N ARG A 3 9.63 -13.37 -4.17
CA ARG A 3 8.76 -14.29 -3.44
C ARG A 3 8.11 -15.29 -4.37
N THR A 4 7.78 -16.46 -3.84
CA THR A 4 7.06 -17.47 -4.60
C THR A 4 5.61 -17.06 -4.79
N VAL A 5 5.16 -17.06 -6.02
CA VAL A 5 3.77 -16.80 -6.39
C VAL A 5 3.33 -17.97 -7.26
N LEU A 6 2.10 -18.47 -7.03
CA LEU A 6 1.57 -19.56 -7.84
C LEU A 6 1.41 -19.09 -9.29
N GLU A 7 2.06 -19.78 -10.22
CA GLU A 7 1.98 -19.44 -11.63
C GLU A 7 0.57 -19.57 -12.17
N GLU A 8 0.17 -18.63 -13.02
CA GLU A 8 -1.16 -18.64 -13.62
C GLU A 8 -1.45 -19.96 -14.35
N ALA A 9 -0.44 -20.53 -14.99
CA ALA A 9 -0.58 -21.82 -15.68
C ALA A 9 -0.97 -22.96 -14.74
N ARG A 10 -0.75 -22.82 -13.45
CA ARG A 10 -1.12 -23.82 -12.42
C ARG A 10 -2.48 -23.55 -11.78
N GLN A 11 -3.16 -22.51 -12.22
CA GLN A 11 -4.53 -22.23 -11.81
C GLN A 11 -5.48 -22.84 -12.84
N HIS A 12 -6.51 -23.52 -12.38
CA HIS A 12 -7.49 -24.10 -13.28
C HIS A 12 -8.18 -23.00 -14.11
N PRO A 13 -8.40 -23.19 -15.43
CA PRO A 13 -9.04 -22.15 -16.25
C PRO A 13 -10.37 -21.64 -15.71
N ALA A 14 -11.13 -22.49 -15.01
CA ALA A 14 -12.43 -22.11 -14.42
C ALA A 14 -12.32 -21.01 -13.34
N ILE A 15 -11.15 -20.81 -12.72
CA ILE A 15 -10.97 -19.83 -11.66
C ILE A 15 -10.02 -18.69 -12.03
N ARG A 16 -9.34 -18.76 -13.17
CA ARG A 16 -8.38 -17.70 -13.57
C ARG A 16 -9.03 -16.34 -13.64
N ASP A 17 -10.20 -16.23 -14.27
CA ASP A 17 -10.92 -14.97 -14.36
C ASP A 17 -11.43 -14.50 -13.01
N LYS A 18 -11.85 -15.42 -12.15
CA LYS A 18 -12.27 -15.07 -10.78
C LYS A 18 -11.12 -14.47 -9.99
N ILE A 19 -9.94 -15.06 -10.10
CA ILE A 19 -8.73 -14.55 -9.43
C ILE A 19 -8.36 -13.18 -9.98
N ALA A 20 -8.34 -13.04 -11.30
CA ALA A 20 -7.96 -11.79 -11.95
C ALA A 20 -8.91 -10.65 -11.63
N ASN A 21 -10.19 -10.94 -11.43
CA ASN A 21 -11.21 -9.91 -11.22
C ASN A 21 -11.61 -9.74 -9.75
N LEU A 22 -11.07 -10.53 -8.83
CA LEU A 22 -11.42 -10.46 -7.41
C LEU A 22 -10.94 -9.14 -6.81
N ASN A 23 -11.90 -8.25 -6.52
CA ASN A 23 -11.63 -6.90 -6.02
C ASN A 23 -10.56 -6.15 -6.83
N ALA A 24 -10.52 -6.37 -8.15
CA ALA A 24 -9.57 -5.72 -9.03
C ALA A 24 -9.73 -4.19 -9.05
N ASP A 25 -10.92 -3.69 -8.77
CA ASP A 25 -11.21 -2.26 -8.69
C ASP A 25 -10.36 -1.55 -7.64
N ILE A 26 -10.21 -2.13 -6.45
CA ILE A 26 -9.40 -1.52 -5.39
C ILE A 26 -7.91 -1.52 -5.76
N VAL A 27 -7.42 -2.59 -6.38
CA VAL A 27 -6.03 -2.67 -6.85
C VAL A 27 -5.77 -1.58 -7.89
N HIS A 28 -6.68 -1.43 -8.87
CA HIS A 28 -6.56 -0.39 -9.89
C HIS A 28 -6.61 1.01 -9.29
N ASN A 29 -7.46 1.24 -8.29
CA ASN A 29 -7.55 2.54 -7.61
C ASN A 29 -6.24 2.89 -6.90
N VAL A 30 -5.64 1.94 -6.22
CA VAL A 30 -4.37 2.16 -5.53
C VAL A 30 -3.23 2.36 -6.53
N GLN A 31 -3.20 1.58 -7.62
CA GLN A 31 -2.20 1.76 -8.69
C GLN A 31 -2.28 3.17 -9.28
N ALA A 32 -3.49 3.64 -9.60
CA ALA A 32 -3.70 4.96 -10.16
C ALA A 32 -3.26 6.06 -9.18
N ALA A 33 -3.61 5.92 -7.90
CA ALA A 33 -3.21 6.89 -6.88
C ALA A 33 -1.69 6.90 -6.68
N ALA A 34 -1.04 5.75 -6.71
CA ALA A 34 0.41 5.64 -6.58
C ALA A 34 1.15 6.29 -7.76
N THR A 35 0.55 6.22 -8.95
CA THR A 35 1.11 6.85 -10.15
C THR A 35 1.01 8.37 -10.11
N THR A 36 -0.10 8.90 -9.57
CA THR A 36 -0.40 10.34 -9.60
C THR A 36 0.06 11.10 -8.37
N ASN A 37 0.42 10.41 -7.29
CA ASN A 37 0.84 11.04 -6.05
C ASN A 37 2.26 10.59 -5.68
N PRO A 38 3.19 11.53 -5.43
CA PRO A 38 4.56 11.17 -5.04
C PRO A 38 4.64 10.37 -3.75
N VAL A 39 3.73 10.61 -2.81
CA VAL A 39 3.61 9.83 -1.57
C VAL A 39 2.17 9.43 -1.38
N LEU A 40 1.92 8.13 -1.24
CA LEU A 40 0.60 7.57 -1.01
C LEU A 40 0.64 6.70 0.25
N VAL A 41 -0.30 6.93 1.14
CA VAL A 41 -0.53 6.07 2.32
C VAL A 41 -1.86 5.37 2.14
N VAL A 42 -1.84 4.04 2.17
CA VAL A 42 -3.05 3.22 2.12
C VAL A 42 -3.25 2.62 3.50
N GLY A 43 -4.40 2.87 4.09
CA GLY A 43 -4.65 2.45 5.46
C GLY A 43 -6.08 2.04 5.73
N MET A 44 -6.40 2.00 7.01
CA MET A 44 -7.71 1.62 7.51
C MET A 44 -8.02 2.40 8.78
N ALA A 45 -9.32 2.58 9.08
CA ALA A 45 -9.76 3.31 10.26
C ALA A 45 -9.37 2.59 11.55
N GLY A 46 -9.02 3.35 12.58
CA GLY A 46 -8.74 2.83 13.90
C GLY A 46 -7.38 2.15 14.04
N ASN A 47 -6.53 2.21 13.04
CA ASN A 47 -5.22 1.59 13.07
C ASN A 47 -4.16 2.56 13.61
N PRO A 48 -3.50 2.25 14.75
CA PRO A 48 -2.52 3.17 15.35
C PRO A 48 -1.27 3.37 14.48
N TRP A 49 -0.87 2.36 13.71
CA TRP A 49 0.28 2.46 12.81
C TRP A 49 0.01 3.40 11.63
N VAL A 50 -1.22 3.41 11.14
CA VAL A 50 -1.67 4.36 10.11
C VAL A 50 -1.60 5.78 10.64
N ARG A 51 -2.14 6.02 11.85
CA ARG A 51 -2.07 7.35 12.47
C ARG A 51 -0.62 7.78 12.67
N ARG A 52 0.22 6.86 13.09
CA ARG A 52 1.64 7.13 13.35
C ARG A 52 2.39 7.59 12.11
N VAL A 53 2.22 6.92 10.98
CA VAL A 53 2.91 7.30 9.74
C VAL A 53 2.37 8.61 9.18
N ARG A 54 1.07 8.84 9.26
CA ARG A 54 0.48 10.11 8.83
C ARG A 54 1.03 11.28 9.63
N LYS A 55 1.15 11.10 10.95
CA LYS A 55 1.72 12.11 11.84
C LYS A 55 3.20 12.35 11.51
N ALA A 56 3.97 11.31 11.24
CA ALA A 56 5.38 11.43 10.90
C ALA A 56 5.58 12.21 9.59
N LEU A 57 4.78 11.92 8.57
CA LEU A 57 4.83 12.65 7.30
C LEU A 57 4.46 14.13 7.47
N ALA A 58 3.38 14.40 8.19
CA ALA A 58 2.96 15.77 8.49
C ALA A 58 4.04 16.53 9.29
N GLY A 59 4.62 15.88 10.28
CA GLY A 59 5.68 16.47 11.09
C GLY A 59 6.95 16.78 10.30
N ALA A 60 7.21 16.04 9.23
CA ALA A 60 8.34 16.27 8.35
C ALA A 60 7.99 17.23 7.21
N SER A 61 6.78 17.77 7.18
CA SER A 61 6.25 18.65 6.12
C SER A 61 6.26 17.98 4.74
N ILE A 62 6.00 16.68 4.71
CA ILE A 62 5.90 15.90 3.48
C ILE A 62 4.43 15.74 3.11
N ALA A 63 4.05 16.26 1.94
CA ALA A 63 2.69 16.11 1.43
C ALA A 63 2.44 14.67 1.00
N TYR A 64 1.24 14.16 1.27
CA TYR A 64 0.86 12.80 0.89
C TYR A 64 -0.64 12.71 0.60
N GLN A 65 -1.01 11.71 -0.18
CA GLN A 65 -2.41 11.31 -0.38
C GLN A 65 -2.69 10.14 0.55
N TYR A 66 -3.87 10.14 1.15
CA TYR A 66 -4.31 9.05 2.02
C TYR A 66 -5.56 8.38 1.47
N LEU A 67 -5.54 7.05 1.39
CA LEU A 67 -6.70 6.24 1.04
C LEU A 67 -7.02 5.32 2.20
N GLU A 68 -8.27 5.33 2.66
CA GLU A 68 -8.72 4.52 3.79
C GLU A 68 -9.74 3.49 3.32
N TYR A 69 -9.49 2.22 3.65
CA TYR A 69 -10.36 1.12 3.27
C TYR A 69 -10.89 0.40 4.50
N GLY A 70 -12.04 0.88 5.00
CA GLY A 70 -12.76 0.26 6.09
C GLY A 70 -12.07 0.33 7.44
N SER A 71 -12.41 -0.63 8.29
CA SER A 71 -11.90 -0.75 9.66
C SER A 71 -11.61 -2.23 9.95
N TYR A 72 -11.29 -2.56 11.21
CA TYR A 72 -11.13 -3.96 11.61
C TYR A 72 -12.38 -4.80 11.39
N PHE A 73 -13.55 -4.16 11.27
CA PHE A 73 -14.84 -4.82 11.12
C PHE A 73 -15.45 -4.71 9.73
N SER A 74 -14.81 -4.02 8.79
CA SER A 74 -15.38 -3.79 7.45
C SER A 74 -14.31 -3.80 6.37
N GLU A 75 -14.74 -4.14 5.15
CA GLU A 75 -13.92 -4.12 3.92
C GLU A 75 -12.64 -4.96 3.98
N TRP A 76 -12.61 -6.00 4.82
CA TRP A 76 -11.44 -6.84 4.96
C TRP A 76 -11.07 -7.57 3.66
N ARG A 77 -12.06 -7.88 2.81
CA ARG A 77 -11.81 -8.55 1.52
C ARG A 77 -11.03 -7.66 0.56
N LYS A 78 -11.37 -6.37 0.53
CA LYS A 78 -10.65 -5.39 -0.29
C LYS A 78 -9.21 -5.25 0.19
N ARG A 79 -9.01 -5.16 1.51
CA ARG A 79 -7.66 -5.10 2.08
C ARG A 79 -6.86 -6.36 1.78
N ASN A 80 -7.50 -7.54 1.83
CA ASN A 80 -6.83 -8.80 1.46
C ASN A 80 -6.37 -8.80 0.01
N ALA A 81 -7.17 -8.24 -0.91
CA ALA A 81 -6.76 -8.10 -2.30
C ALA A 81 -5.48 -7.26 -2.44
N LEU A 82 -5.36 -6.17 -1.68
CA LEU A 82 -4.15 -5.36 -1.66
C LEU A 82 -2.96 -6.12 -1.10
N LYS A 83 -3.16 -6.91 -0.05
CA LYS A 83 -2.09 -7.75 0.52
C LYS A 83 -1.61 -8.80 -0.47
N MET A 84 -2.52 -9.42 -1.20
CA MET A 84 -2.17 -10.42 -2.21
C MET A 84 -1.43 -9.79 -3.38
N TRP A 85 -1.86 -8.62 -3.80
CA TRP A 85 -1.21 -7.90 -4.90
C TRP A 85 0.20 -7.43 -4.53
N THR A 86 0.35 -6.77 -3.38
CA THR A 86 1.64 -6.20 -2.97
C THR A 86 2.58 -7.21 -2.32
N GLY A 87 2.01 -8.24 -1.70
CA GLY A 87 2.77 -9.14 -0.84
C GLY A 87 3.06 -8.58 0.54
N TRP A 88 2.62 -7.35 0.85
CA TRP A 88 2.82 -6.73 2.17
C TRP A 88 1.67 -7.09 3.10
N PRO A 89 1.96 -7.66 4.29
CA PRO A 89 0.92 -8.32 5.10
C PRO A 89 0.09 -7.40 5.98
N THR A 90 0.49 -6.14 6.13
CA THR A 90 -0.13 -5.24 7.11
C THR A 90 -0.41 -3.86 6.52
N PHE A 91 -1.16 -3.05 7.28
CA PHE A 91 -1.39 -1.65 6.98
C PHE A 91 -0.76 -0.77 8.07
N PRO A 92 -0.24 0.41 7.71
CA PRO A 92 -0.35 1.06 6.41
C PRO A 92 0.56 0.43 5.35
N MET A 93 0.22 0.68 4.08
CA MET A 93 1.12 0.46 2.95
C MET A 93 1.51 1.83 2.43
N VAL A 94 2.81 2.10 2.34
CA VAL A 94 3.31 3.39 1.89
C VAL A 94 4.01 3.24 0.55
N PHE A 95 3.60 4.07 -0.41
CA PHE A 95 4.20 4.12 -1.75
C PHE A 95 4.89 5.46 -1.94
N VAL A 96 6.11 5.43 -2.47
CA VAL A 96 6.86 6.63 -2.83
C VAL A 96 7.22 6.53 -4.30
N LYS A 97 6.72 7.48 -5.09
CA LYS A 97 6.87 7.48 -6.56
C LYS A 97 6.53 6.14 -7.18
N GLY A 98 5.42 5.54 -6.74
CA GLY A 98 4.91 4.27 -7.24
C GLY A 98 5.58 3.02 -6.68
N THR A 99 6.59 3.17 -5.83
CA THR A 99 7.31 2.06 -5.23
C THR A 99 6.82 1.81 -3.81
N LEU A 100 6.45 0.57 -3.51
CA LEU A 100 6.08 0.19 -2.15
C LEU A 100 7.34 0.20 -1.27
N VAL A 101 7.34 1.06 -0.25
CA VAL A 101 8.49 1.17 0.66
C VAL A 101 8.27 0.44 1.99
N GLY A 102 7.05 -0.02 2.24
CA GLY A 102 6.70 -0.78 3.43
C GLY A 102 5.62 -0.14 4.25
N GLY A 103 5.68 -0.30 5.56
CA GLY A 103 4.73 0.23 6.51
C GLY A 103 5.25 1.41 7.30
N ALA A 104 4.73 1.60 8.52
CA ALA A 104 5.06 2.76 9.36
C ALA A 104 6.55 2.79 9.74
N GLU A 105 7.11 1.67 10.16
CA GLU A 105 8.51 1.62 10.60
C GLU A 105 9.47 1.96 9.46
N GLU A 106 9.25 1.38 8.27
CA GLU A 106 10.06 1.62 7.09
C GLU A 106 9.96 3.08 6.63
N ALA A 107 8.76 3.62 6.59
CA ALA A 107 8.56 5.01 6.21
C ALA A 107 9.21 5.97 7.20
N GLU A 108 9.07 5.72 8.51
CA GLU A 108 9.72 6.53 9.54
C GLU A 108 11.24 6.52 9.43
N ALA A 109 11.82 5.35 9.12
CA ALA A 109 13.26 5.24 8.92
C ALA A 109 13.73 6.06 7.72
N LEU A 110 12.97 6.07 6.62
CA LEU A 110 13.27 6.88 5.44
C LEU A 110 13.16 8.38 5.73
N ILE A 111 12.21 8.78 6.56
CA ILE A 111 12.05 10.16 6.99
C ILE A 111 13.25 10.57 7.85
N ALA A 112 13.58 9.76 8.85
CA ALA A 112 14.65 10.06 9.81
C ALA A 112 16.03 10.17 9.14
N SER A 113 16.30 9.33 8.13
CA SER A 113 17.57 9.35 7.40
C SER A 113 17.65 10.49 6.37
N GLY A 114 16.54 11.14 6.06
CA GLY A 114 16.46 12.14 4.99
C GLY A 114 16.31 11.54 3.60
N GLU A 115 16.31 10.20 3.47
CA GLU A 115 16.23 9.54 2.18
C GLU A 115 14.91 9.83 1.45
N LEU A 116 13.80 9.90 2.21
CA LEU A 116 12.49 10.18 1.60
C LEU A 116 12.48 11.54 0.92
N LYS A 117 12.97 12.58 1.59
CA LYS A 117 13.06 13.92 1.01
C LYS A 117 13.99 13.96 -0.19
N ARG A 118 15.12 13.26 -0.14
CA ARG A 118 16.02 13.16 -1.29
C ARG A 118 15.33 12.51 -2.48
N THR A 119 14.60 11.44 -2.26
CA THR A 119 13.85 10.75 -3.31
C THR A 119 12.81 11.66 -3.94
N LEU A 120 12.19 12.53 -3.14
CA LEU A 120 11.19 13.49 -3.62
C LEU A 120 11.82 14.74 -4.27
N GLY A 121 13.12 14.89 -4.23
CA GLY A 121 13.81 16.04 -4.80
C GLY A 121 13.82 17.26 -3.88
N GLU A 122 13.66 17.04 -2.60
CA GLU A 122 13.65 18.11 -1.59
C GLU A 122 14.94 18.19 -0.80
#